data_5355303ad1aa0f555314cdbbdea4a637
#
_entry.id   5355303ad1aa0f555314cdbbdea4a637
#
_cell.length_a   1.000
_cell.length_b   1.000
_cell.length_c   1.000
_cell.angle_alpha   90.00
_cell.angle_beta   90.00
_cell.angle_gamma   90.00
#
_symmetry.space_group_name_H-M   'P 1'
#
loop_
_entity.id
_entity.type
_entity.pdbx_description
1 polymer ?
#
loop_
_entity_poly.entity_id
_entity_poly.type
_entity_poly.pdbx_seq_one_letter_code
_entity_poly.pdbx_strand_id
1 'polypeptide(L)'
;MRYRTLSKQLQAGFTLIEVMVVIVLIGLMASVIQFSFSGNQPEKLLEKESERFSAIFNMAAEYSMLNNLELGLLIEENSYQFLGFDGEKWVAELDNELLETYTLPEEMELSLALDDLPLEEAPLINYLQENEEIDLTFSGSELDEEKKLIPQVYILSGGDLTPFSLRFAFADTYNDVTDVSYKVTGLYTTPLTIEGPIFNE
;
A
#
# COMPACT_ATOMS: atom_id res chain seq x y z
N MET A 1 41.91 -30.35 -74.50
CA MET A 1 41.58 -30.91 -73.21
C MET A 1 41.69 -29.78 -72.16
N ARG A 2 40.57 -29.35 -71.57
CA ARG A 2 40.56 -28.32 -70.48
C ARG A 2 40.36 -29.01 -69.15
N TYR A 3 41.31 -28.95 -68.31
CA TYR A 3 41.19 -29.43 -66.91
C TYR A 3 40.51 -28.40 -66.03
N ARG A 4 39.36 -28.75 -65.47
CA ARG A 4 38.59 -27.96 -64.52
C ARG A 4 39.13 -28.23 -63.14
N THR A 5 39.88 -27.28 -62.54
CA THR A 5 40.28 -27.34 -61.15
C THR A 5 39.07 -27.05 -60.24
N LEU A 6 38.65 -28.07 -59.51
CA LEU A 6 37.66 -27.97 -58.44
C LEU A 6 38.34 -27.36 -57.20
N SER A 7 37.98 -26.11 -56.87
CA SER A 7 38.40 -25.51 -55.60
C SER A 7 37.66 -26.20 -54.47
N LYS A 8 38.37 -26.91 -53.62
CA LYS A 8 37.86 -27.40 -52.34
C LYS A 8 37.59 -26.22 -51.45
N GLN A 9 36.30 -25.91 -51.20
CA GLN A 9 35.90 -24.99 -50.16
C GLN A 9 36.23 -25.66 -48.83
N LEU A 10 37.11 -25.04 -48.03
CA LEU A 10 37.43 -25.42 -46.68
C LEU A 10 36.21 -25.04 -45.83
N GLN A 11 35.48 -26.00 -45.30
CA GLN A 11 34.44 -25.78 -44.29
C GLN A 11 35.19 -25.45 -42.99
N ALA A 12 35.07 -24.17 -42.58
CA ALA A 12 35.51 -23.75 -41.26
C ALA A 12 34.48 -24.22 -40.23
N GLY A 13 34.84 -25.12 -39.36
CA GLY A 13 34.02 -25.54 -38.20
C GLY A 13 34.23 -24.57 -37.05
N PHE A 14 33.19 -24.37 -36.25
CA PHE A 14 33.26 -23.58 -35.02
C PHE A 14 34.28 -24.18 -34.05
N THR A 15 35.11 -23.34 -33.46
CA THR A 15 36.03 -23.76 -32.42
C THR A 15 35.37 -23.79 -31.07
N LEU A 16 35.81 -24.71 -30.19
CA LEU A 16 35.27 -24.82 -28.83
C LEU A 16 35.40 -23.50 -28.04
N ILE A 17 36.55 -22.79 -28.27
CA ILE A 17 36.77 -21.49 -27.61
C ILE A 17 35.80 -20.41 -28.09
N GLU A 18 35.40 -20.43 -29.34
CA GLU A 18 34.40 -19.45 -29.89
C GLU A 18 33.05 -19.62 -29.24
N VAL A 19 32.59 -20.86 -29.02
CA VAL A 19 31.33 -21.15 -28.29
C VAL A 19 31.46 -20.72 -26.84
N MET A 20 32.60 -20.93 -26.16
CA MET A 20 32.83 -20.47 -24.79
C MET A 20 32.75 -18.94 -24.68
N VAL A 21 33.36 -18.21 -25.60
CA VAL A 21 33.34 -16.74 -25.62
C VAL A 21 31.90 -16.23 -25.86
N VAL A 22 31.15 -16.84 -26.75
CA VAL A 22 29.77 -16.48 -27.02
C VAL A 22 28.88 -16.68 -25.77
N ILE A 23 29.02 -17.80 -25.06
CA ILE A 23 28.26 -18.06 -23.82
C ILE A 23 28.62 -17.01 -22.74
N VAL A 24 29.90 -16.66 -22.58
CA VAL A 24 30.35 -15.62 -21.64
C VAL A 24 29.72 -14.26 -22.00
N LEU A 25 29.75 -13.89 -23.28
CA LEU A 25 29.14 -12.64 -23.75
C LEU A 25 27.62 -12.61 -23.52
N ILE A 26 26.91 -13.71 -23.79
CA ILE A 26 25.47 -13.83 -23.51
C ILE A 26 25.21 -13.72 -22.00
N GLY A 27 26.01 -14.35 -21.16
CA GLY A 27 25.94 -14.26 -19.70
C GLY A 27 26.15 -12.83 -19.18
N LEU A 28 27.12 -12.10 -19.74
CA LEU A 28 27.36 -10.69 -19.40
C LEU A 28 26.17 -9.80 -19.85
N MET A 29 25.63 -10.01 -21.05
CA MET A 29 24.44 -9.27 -21.53
C MET A 29 23.21 -9.58 -20.68
N ALA A 30 22.96 -10.83 -20.30
CA ALA A 30 21.87 -11.23 -19.42
C ALA A 30 22.00 -10.61 -18.03
N SER A 31 23.22 -10.44 -17.51
CA SER A 31 23.48 -9.81 -16.22
C SER A 31 23.07 -8.32 -16.18
N VAL A 32 23.29 -7.58 -17.28
CA VAL A 32 22.90 -6.16 -17.39
C VAL A 32 21.38 -5.97 -17.40
N ILE A 33 20.65 -6.92 -18.00
CA ILE A 33 19.19 -6.85 -18.06
C ILE A 33 18.56 -6.96 -16.68
N GLN A 34 19.11 -7.73 -15.77
CA GLN A 34 18.57 -7.90 -14.41
C GLN A 34 18.66 -6.59 -13.58
N PHE A 35 19.68 -5.77 -13.78
CA PHE A 35 19.79 -4.47 -13.10
C PHE A 35 18.77 -3.43 -13.59
N SER A 36 18.31 -3.50 -14.84
CA SER A 36 17.31 -2.58 -15.38
C SER A 36 15.89 -2.84 -14.86
N PHE A 37 15.57 -4.04 -14.40
CA PHE A 37 14.26 -4.37 -13.84
C PHE A 37 14.12 -4.07 -12.35
N SER A 38 15.22 -3.87 -11.64
CA SER A 38 15.20 -3.58 -10.19
C SER A 38 14.92 -2.10 -9.86
N GLY A 39 15.04 -1.19 -10.82
CA GLY A 39 14.96 0.25 -10.58
C GLY A 39 13.53 0.82 -10.38
N ASN A 40 12.48 0.10 -10.80
CA ASN A 40 11.10 0.61 -10.77
C ASN A 40 10.18 -0.21 -9.86
N GLN A 41 10.70 -1.10 -9.04
CA GLN A 41 9.86 -1.94 -8.17
C GLN A 41 9.24 -1.20 -6.99
N PRO A 42 9.94 -0.28 -6.29
CA PRO A 42 9.37 0.44 -5.16
C PRO A 42 8.17 1.30 -5.58
N GLU A 43 8.31 2.10 -6.65
CA GLU A 43 7.24 2.95 -7.18
C GLU A 43 6.00 2.14 -7.59
N LYS A 44 6.19 1.02 -8.30
CA LYS A 44 5.10 0.12 -8.68
C LYS A 44 4.43 -0.56 -7.50
N LEU A 45 5.16 -0.79 -6.41
CA LEU A 45 4.59 -1.34 -5.19
C LEU A 45 3.66 -0.32 -4.54
N LEU A 46 4.08 0.95 -4.41
CA LEU A 46 3.25 2.03 -3.90
C LEU A 46 1.99 2.24 -4.75
N GLU A 47 2.15 2.28 -6.09
CA GLU A 47 1.05 2.36 -7.04
C GLU A 47 0.03 1.23 -6.81
N LYS A 48 0.50 -0.01 -6.80
CA LYS A 48 -0.33 -1.19 -6.60
C LYS A 48 -1.08 -1.18 -5.26
N GLU A 49 -0.42 -0.78 -4.17
CA GLU A 49 -1.07 -0.76 -2.86
C GLU A 49 -2.08 0.38 -2.75
N SER A 50 -1.81 1.55 -3.35
CA SER A 50 -2.76 2.65 -3.43
C SER A 50 -3.99 2.32 -4.28
N GLU A 51 -3.80 1.66 -5.43
CA GLU A 51 -4.90 1.17 -6.28
C GLU A 51 -5.74 0.11 -5.57
N ARG A 52 -5.08 -0.83 -4.88
CA ARG A 52 -5.74 -1.86 -4.08
C ARG A 52 -6.62 -1.23 -2.99
N PHE A 53 -6.05 -0.30 -2.22
CA PHE A 53 -6.79 0.41 -1.18
C PHE A 53 -8.02 1.13 -1.77
N SER A 54 -7.84 1.88 -2.84
CA SER A 54 -8.94 2.60 -3.52
C SER A 54 -10.04 1.65 -3.99
N ALA A 55 -9.69 0.50 -4.56
CA ALA A 55 -10.65 -0.50 -5.00
C ALA A 55 -11.44 -1.11 -3.84
N ILE A 56 -10.76 -1.49 -2.75
CA ILE A 56 -11.40 -2.03 -1.54
C ILE A 56 -12.29 -1.00 -0.87
N PHE A 57 -11.83 0.26 -0.76
CA PHE A 57 -12.62 1.34 -0.17
C PHE A 57 -13.91 1.60 -0.97
N ASN A 58 -13.83 1.68 -2.30
CA ASN A 58 -15.00 1.87 -3.16
C ASN A 58 -16.01 0.72 -2.97
N MET A 59 -15.50 -0.51 -2.86
CA MET A 59 -16.33 -1.68 -2.59
C MET A 59 -16.94 -1.63 -1.17
N ALA A 60 -16.19 -1.17 -0.16
CA ALA A 60 -16.72 -0.97 1.19
C ALA A 60 -17.85 0.05 1.20
N ALA A 61 -17.71 1.16 0.47
CA ALA A 61 -18.78 2.15 0.33
C ALA A 61 -20.03 1.58 -0.36
N GLU A 62 -19.86 0.80 -1.42
CA GLU A 62 -20.99 0.10 -2.05
C GLU A 62 -21.65 -0.91 -1.08
N TYR A 63 -20.85 -1.67 -0.34
CA TYR A 63 -21.33 -2.61 0.67
C TYR A 63 -22.12 -1.91 1.78
N SER A 64 -21.63 -0.75 2.27
CA SER A 64 -22.31 0.12 3.23
C SER A 64 -23.72 0.53 2.75
N MET A 65 -23.80 1.05 1.53
CA MET A 65 -25.06 1.46 0.91
C MET A 65 -26.03 0.29 0.70
N LEU A 66 -25.54 -0.85 0.20
CA LEU A 66 -26.39 -2.01 -0.09
C LEU A 66 -26.96 -2.67 1.16
N ASN A 67 -26.20 -2.68 2.25
CA ASN A 67 -26.59 -3.31 3.52
C ASN A 67 -27.17 -2.32 4.53
N ASN A 68 -27.26 -1.04 4.18
CA ASN A 68 -27.64 0.04 5.09
C ASN A 68 -26.87 -0.01 6.42
N LEU A 69 -25.56 -0.25 6.31
CA LEU A 69 -24.61 -0.39 7.41
C LEU A 69 -23.62 0.77 7.38
N GLU A 70 -23.41 1.42 8.53
CA GLU A 70 -22.36 2.42 8.64
C GLU A 70 -21.02 1.73 8.83
N LEU A 71 -20.04 2.12 8.02
CA LEU A 71 -18.66 1.64 8.11
C LEU A 71 -17.73 2.74 8.60
N GLY A 72 -16.66 2.33 9.23
CA GLY A 72 -15.54 3.19 9.63
C GLY A 72 -14.22 2.59 9.17
N LEU A 73 -13.28 3.44 8.80
CA LEU A 73 -11.92 3.04 8.47
C LEU A 73 -10.99 3.41 9.62
N LEU A 74 -10.33 2.41 10.17
CA LEU A 74 -9.27 2.52 11.16
C LEU A 74 -7.93 2.34 10.44
N ILE A 75 -7.06 3.34 10.55
CA ILE A 75 -5.73 3.35 9.93
C ILE A 75 -4.69 3.38 11.03
N GLU A 76 -3.71 2.52 10.92
CA GLU A 76 -2.51 2.46 11.73
C GLU A 76 -1.29 2.73 10.85
N GLU A 77 -0.10 2.74 11.40
CA GLU A 77 1.13 3.11 10.70
C GLU A 77 1.39 2.27 9.43
N ASN A 78 1.15 0.95 9.49
CA ASN A 78 1.37 0.03 8.37
C ASN A 78 0.17 -0.88 8.06
N SER A 79 -1.00 -0.57 8.60
CA SER A 79 -2.21 -1.37 8.38
C SER A 79 -3.47 -0.53 8.33
N TYR A 80 -4.51 -1.08 7.75
CA TYR A 80 -5.84 -0.51 7.80
C TYR A 80 -6.91 -1.59 7.96
N GLN A 81 -8.03 -1.21 8.54
CA GLN A 81 -9.13 -2.11 8.84
C GLN A 81 -10.46 -1.38 8.68
N PHE A 82 -11.46 -2.08 8.13
CA PHE A 82 -12.82 -1.58 8.12
C PHE A 82 -13.57 -2.08 9.35
N LEU A 83 -14.37 -1.20 9.96
CA LEU A 83 -15.20 -1.48 11.12
C LEU A 83 -16.63 -1.28 10.74
N GLY A 84 -17.54 -2.11 11.25
CA GLY A 84 -18.98 -1.93 11.13
C GLY A 84 -19.56 -1.33 12.42
N PHE A 85 -20.56 -0.49 12.31
CA PHE A 85 -21.29 0.01 13.47
C PHE A 85 -22.52 -0.87 13.75
N ASP A 86 -22.56 -1.51 14.91
CA ASP A 86 -23.64 -2.41 15.30
C ASP A 86 -24.87 -1.71 15.93
N GLY A 87 -24.81 -0.37 16.02
CA GLY A 87 -25.83 0.47 16.68
C GLY A 87 -25.40 0.96 18.07
N GLU A 88 -24.37 0.38 18.66
CA GLU A 88 -23.82 0.77 19.98
C GLU A 88 -22.31 1.01 19.92
N LYS A 89 -21.58 0.17 19.21
CA LYS A 89 -20.11 0.21 19.12
C LYS A 89 -19.61 -0.15 17.73
N TRP A 90 -18.35 0.18 17.49
CA TRP A 90 -17.62 -0.24 16.29
C TRP A 90 -17.08 -1.64 16.50
N VAL A 91 -17.30 -2.51 15.52
CA VAL A 91 -16.87 -3.92 15.54
C VAL A 91 -16.02 -4.23 14.32
N ALA A 92 -14.99 -5.03 14.52
CA ALA A 92 -14.06 -5.45 13.49
C ALA A 92 -14.60 -6.62 12.65
N GLU A 93 -15.54 -7.39 13.21
CA GLU A 93 -16.10 -8.57 12.57
C GLU A 93 -17.18 -8.14 11.56
N LEU A 94 -16.80 -8.14 10.29
CA LEU A 94 -17.71 -7.94 9.15
C LEU A 94 -17.88 -9.27 8.42
N ASP A 95 -19.10 -9.53 7.91
CA ASP A 95 -19.40 -10.72 7.10
C ASP A 95 -18.84 -10.59 5.67
N ASN A 96 -17.60 -10.09 5.55
CA ASN A 96 -16.90 -9.88 4.29
C ASN A 96 -15.38 -9.92 4.49
N GLU A 97 -14.75 -11.00 4.05
CA GLU A 97 -13.30 -11.23 4.15
C GLU A 97 -12.43 -10.13 3.51
N LEU A 98 -12.97 -9.39 2.53
CA LEU A 98 -12.23 -8.32 1.86
C LEU A 98 -12.12 -7.03 2.70
N LEU A 99 -12.93 -6.91 3.75
CA LEU A 99 -12.94 -5.77 4.66
C LEU A 99 -12.18 -6.03 5.98
N GLU A 100 -11.56 -7.21 6.10
CA GLU A 100 -10.70 -7.55 7.23
C GLU A 100 -9.44 -6.67 7.28
N THR A 101 -8.71 -6.77 8.39
CA THR A 101 -7.45 -6.06 8.58
C THR A 101 -6.45 -6.41 7.49
N TYR A 102 -5.94 -5.41 6.82
CA TYR A 102 -4.87 -5.54 5.85
C TYR A 102 -3.60 -4.86 6.36
N THR A 103 -2.51 -5.62 6.42
CA THR A 103 -1.18 -5.12 6.76
C THR A 103 -0.37 -4.92 5.48
N LEU A 104 0.21 -3.75 5.30
CA LEU A 104 1.10 -3.44 4.20
C LEU A 104 2.44 -4.18 4.36
N PRO A 105 3.25 -4.27 3.29
CA PRO A 105 4.65 -4.68 3.42
C PRO A 105 5.40 -3.86 4.48
N GLU A 106 6.29 -4.51 5.24
CA GLU A 106 7.02 -3.90 6.39
C GLU A 106 7.80 -2.62 6.05
N GLU A 107 8.09 -2.43 4.76
CA GLU A 107 8.85 -1.28 4.25
C GLU A 107 7.97 -0.05 4.01
N MET A 108 6.64 -0.17 4.13
CA MET A 108 5.67 0.87 3.80
C MET A 108 4.97 1.41 5.04
N GLU A 109 4.65 2.69 4.99
CA GLU A 109 3.89 3.40 6.01
C GLU A 109 2.71 4.16 5.42
N LEU A 110 1.69 4.35 6.24
CA LEU A 110 0.49 5.11 5.95
C LEU A 110 0.48 6.41 6.75
N SER A 111 0.12 7.50 6.09
CA SER A 111 -0.07 8.78 6.75
C SER A 111 -1.43 9.35 6.38
N LEU A 112 -2.31 9.49 7.37
CA LEU A 112 -3.66 10.00 7.20
C LEU A 112 -3.70 11.50 7.49
N ALA A 113 -4.34 12.27 6.59
CA ALA A 113 -4.74 13.65 6.82
C ALA A 113 -6.26 13.79 6.64
N LEU A 114 -6.91 14.47 7.57
CA LEU A 114 -8.35 14.79 7.52
C LEU A 114 -8.50 16.26 7.12
N ASP A 115 -9.18 16.52 6.00
CA ASP A 115 -9.20 17.84 5.36
C ASP A 115 -10.04 18.90 6.09
N ASP A 116 -10.95 18.51 6.98
CA ASP A 116 -11.85 19.45 7.70
C ASP A 116 -11.38 19.82 9.12
N LEU A 117 -10.26 19.30 9.56
CA LEU A 117 -9.66 19.76 10.82
C LEU A 117 -8.55 20.77 10.53
N PRO A 118 -8.58 21.98 11.12
CA PRO A 118 -7.42 22.86 11.08
C PRO A 118 -6.22 22.07 11.59
N LEU A 119 -5.15 22.02 10.78
CA LEU A 119 -3.88 21.36 11.09
C LEU A 119 -3.08 22.06 12.22
N GLU A 120 -3.77 22.60 13.21
CA GLU A 120 -3.19 22.89 14.52
C GLU A 120 -3.44 21.67 15.38
N GLU A 121 -2.44 20.73 15.34
CA GLU A 121 -2.26 19.61 16.28
C GLU A 121 -3.59 18.96 16.68
N ALA A 122 -3.90 17.80 16.16
CA ALA A 122 -5.09 17.04 16.57
C ALA A 122 -5.05 16.84 18.11
N PRO A 123 -5.63 17.76 18.92
CA PRO A 123 -5.46 17.70 20.37
C PRO A 123 -6.19 16.51 20.99
N LEU A 124 -7.11 15.89 20.23
CA LEU A 124 -7.92 14.79 20.77
C LEU A 124 -7.17 13.47 20.84
N ILE A 125 -6.22 13.21 19.91
CA ILE A 125 -5.43 11.98 19.98
C ILE A 125 -4.39 12.09 21.10
N ASN A 126 -3.75 13.23 21.26
CA ASN A 126 -2.84 13.48 22.37
C ASN A 126 -3.56 13.55 23.72
N TYR A 127 -4.78 14.09 23.78
CA TYR A 127 -5.58 14.09 25.02
C TYR A 127 -6.01 12.68 25.45
N LEU A 128 -6.18 11.76 24.54
CA LEU A 128 -6.50 10.36 24.87
C LEU A 128 -5.26 9.55 25.24
N GLN A 129 -4.07 9.92 24.72
CA GLN A 129 -2.80 9.29 25.09
C GLN A 129 -2.18 9.89 26.36
N GLU A 130 -2.33 11.20 26.61
CA GLU A 130 -1.82 11.84 27.83
C GLU A 130 -2.71 11.65 29.07
N ASN A 131 -3.96 11.25 28.91
CA ASN A 131 -4.86 10.97 30.03
C ASN A 131 -4.86 9.51 30.51
N GLU A 132 -3.96 8.65 30.05
CA GLU A 132 -3.73 7.34 30.65
C GLU A 132 -2.98 7.40 32.01
N GLU A 133 -2.55 8.57 32.48
CA GLU A 133 -2.11 8.78 33.87
C GLU A 133 -3.21 9.39 34.77
N ILE A 134 -4.46 9.08 34.55
CA ILE A 134 -5.45 9.29 35.61
C ILE A 134 -5.34 8.10 36.56
N ASP A 135 -4.66 8.35 37.66
CA ASP A 135 -4.55 7.54 38.87
C ASP A 135 -5.92 6.95 39.26
N LEU A 136 -6.26 5.79 38.69
CA LEU A 136 -7.37 4.96 39.13
C LEU A 136 -6.87 3.92 40.14
N THR A 137 -6.37 4.40 41.31
CA THR A 137 -6.39 3.59 42.49
C THR A 137 -7.83 3.37 42.96
N PHE A 138 -8.60 2.63 42.15
CA PHE A 138 -9.81 1.98 42.63
C PHE A 138 -9.70 0.48 42.37
N SER A 139 -9.40 -0.20 43.45
CA SER A 139 -9.29 -1.63 43.62
C SER A 139 -10.49 -2.39 43.06
N GLY A 140 -10.25 -3.35 42.17
CA GLY A 140 -11.06 -4.56 42.07
C GLY A 140 -12.06 -4.58 40.91
N SER A 141 -11.64 -5.02 39.78
CA SER A 141 -12.17 -6.17 39.01
C SER A 141 -11.45 -6.28 37.69
N GLU A 142 -10.90 -7.46 37.43
CA GLU A 142 -10.48 -7.92 36.10
C GLU A 142 -11.72 -7.92 35.21
N LEU A 143 -11.94 -6.80 34.53
CA LEU A 143 -12.83 -6.75 33.36
C LEU A 143 -11.89 -6.54 32.17
N ASP A 144 -11.91 -7.46 31.24
CA ASP A 144 -11.31 -7.33 29.93
C ASP A 144 -11.69 -5.95 29.37
N GLU A 145 -10.78 -4.99 29.39
CA GLU A 145 -10.94 -3.72 28.68
C GLU A 145 -10.85 -4.05 27.20
N GLU A 146 -11.99 -4.39 26.58
CA GLU A 146 -12.12 -4.45 25.14
C GLU A 146 -11.63 -3.10 24.58
N LYS A 147 -10.45 -3.09 23.96
CA LYS A 147 -9.86 -1.91 23.36
C LYS A 147 -10.91 -1.28 22.44
N LYS A 148 -11.42 -0.11 22.83
CA LYS A 148 -12.46 0.58 22.09
C LYS A 148 -11.92 0.97 20.71
N LEU A 149 -12.43 0.34 19.65
CA LEU A 149 -12.09 0.68 18.29
C LEU A 149 -12.78 1.98 17.89
N ILE A 150 -12.02 2.97 17.44
CA ILE A 150 -12.54 4.26 16.99
C ILE A 150 -11.99 4.52 15.58
N PRO A 151 -12.84 4.51 14.54
CA PRO A 151 -12.40 4.82 13.18
C PRO A 151 -12.09 6.30 13.02
N GLN A 152 -11.15 6.63 12.13
CA GLN A 152 -10.82 8.01 11.77
C GLN A 152 -11.64 8.52 10.58
N VAL A 153 -12.04 7.66 9.66
CA VAL A 153 -12.85 8.01 8.48
C VAL A 153 -14.17 7.25 8.54
N TYR A 154 -15.27 7.96 8.34
CA TYR A 154 -16.62 7.39 8.36
C TYR A 154 -17.15 7.25 6.92
N ILE A 155 -17.81 6.13 6.66
CA ILE A 155 -18.51 5.82 5.40
C ILE A 155 -19.96 5.59 5.77
N LEU A 156 -20.81 6.56 5.43
CA LEU A 156 -22.21 6.52 5.78
C LEU A 156 -23.02 5.70 4.76
N SER A 157 -24.04 5.03 5.23
CA SER A 157 -24.94 4.24 4.39
C SER A 157 -25.69 5.06 3.33
N GLY A 158 -25.69 6.39 3.44
CA GLY A 158 -26.19 7.33 2.41
C GLY A 158 -25.22 7.56 1.25
N GLY A 159 -23.99 7.06 1.32
CA GLY A 159 -22.95 7.28 0.32
C GLY A 159 -22.01 8.44 0.62
N ASP A 160 -22.27 9.18 1.70
CA ASP A 160 -21.36 10.24 2.15
C ASP A 160 -20.17 9.65 2.91
N LEU A 161 -19.03 10.32 2.85
CA LEU A 161 -17.81 9.93 3.57
C LEU A 161 -17.12 11.14 4.20
N THR A 162 -16.37 10.90 5.26
CA THR A 162 -15.48 11.92 5.83
C THR A 162 -14.39 12.26 4.83
N PRO A 163 -14.15 13.53 4.48
CA PRO A 163 -13.04 13.92 3.62
C PRO A 163 -11.71 13.54 4.23
N PHE A 164 -10.83 12.90 3.43
CA PHE A 164 -9.52 12.46 3.88
C PHE A 164 -8.51 12.39 2.74
N SER A 165 -7.25 12.40 3.10
CA SER A 165 -6.12 12.07 2.22
C SER A 165 -5.26 11.03 2.91
N LEU A 166 -5.00 9.91 2.24
CA LEU A 166 -4.13 8.83 2.71
C LEU A 166 -2.90 8.74 1.83
N ARG A 167 -1.73 8.95 2.43
CA ARG A 167 -0.44 8.86 1.75
C ARG A 167 0.19 7.49 1.99
N PHE A 168 0.66 6.90 0.92
CA PHE A 168 1.47 5.67 0.90
C PHE A 168 2.92 6.07 0.63
N ALA A 169 3.82 5.75 1.53
CA ALA A 169 5.24 6.04 1.41
C ALA A 169 6.08 4.85 1.92
N PHE A 170 7.39 4.88 1.69
CA PHE A 170 8.30 3.98 2.37
C PHE A 170 8.72 4.59 3.71
N ALA A 171 8.85 3.74 4.73
CA ALA A 171 9.32 4.15 6.05
C ALA A 171 10.72 4.79 5.97
N ASP A 172 10.98 5.79 6.81
CA ASP A 172 12.22 6.60 6.80
C ASP A 172 13.52 5.78 6.85
N THR A 173 13.47 4.57 7.39
CA THR A 173 14.62 3.65 7.43
C THR A 173 15.10 3.21 6.03
N TYR A 174 14.25 3.35 5.02
CA TYR A 174 14.51 2.97 3.62
C TYR A 174 14.73 4.19 2.71
N ASN A 175 14.86 5.37 3.27
CA ASN A 175 14.95 6.68 2.58
C ASN A 175 16.12 6.83 1.59
N ASP A 176 17.04 5.87 1.53
CA ASP A 176 18.11 5.87 0.51
C ASP A 176 17.60 5.40 -0.88
N VAL A 177 16.30 5.02 -0.99
CA VAL A 177 15.81 4.33 -2.18
C VAL A 177 14.84 5.17 -3.01
N THR A 178 13.91 5.91 -2.42
CA THR A 178 12.99 6.79 -3.20
C THR A 178 12.19 7.74 -2.30
N ASP A 179 12.31 9.05 -2.53
CA ASP A 179 11.38 10.08 -2.03
C ASP A 179 10.04 10.08 -2.80
N VAL A 180 9.54 8.89 -3.13
CA VAL A 180 8.30 8.72 -3.90
C VAL A 180 7.15 8.34 -2.97
N SER A 181 6.01 8.96 -3.18
CA SER A 181 4.77 8.61 -2.50
C SER A 181 3.58 8.63 -3.44
N TYR A 182 2.49 7.96 -3.04
CA TYR A 182 1.18 8.04 -3.67
C TYR A 182 0.17 8.54 -2.65
N LYS A 183 -0.78 9.37 -3.11
CA LYS A 183 -1.82 9.93 -2.28
C LYS A 183 -3.19 9.52 -2.80
N VAL A 184 -4.00 8.96 -1.93
CA VAL A 184 -5.40 8.60 -2.20
C VAL A 184 -6.29 9.59 -1.46
N THR A 185 -7.16 10.28 -2.19
CA THR A 185 -8.03 11.33 -1.64
C THR A 185 -9.50 10.93 -1.81
N GLY A 186 -10.26 11.03 -0.73
CA GLY A 186 -11.71 10.91 -0.71
C GLY A 186 -12.34 12.24 -0.35
N LEU A 187 -13.23 12.75 -1.22
CA LEU A 187 -13.99 14.00 -1.00
C LEU A 187 -15.46 13.67 -0.94
N TYR A 188 -16.06 13.65 0.24
CA TYR A 188 -17.50 13.47 0.50
C TYR A 188 -18.18 12.26 -0.15
N THR A 189 -17.72 11.76 -1.31
CA THR A 189 -18.31 10.63 -2.04
C THR A 189 -17.22 9.81 -2.76
N THR A 190 -17.55 8.56 -3.13
CA THR A 190 -16.73 7.74 -4.03
C THR A 190 -16.99 8.10 -5.50
N PRO A 191 -16.06 7.80 -6.44
CA PRO A 191 -14.80 7.07 -6.23
C PRO A 191 -13.67 7.93 -5.66
N LEU A 192 -12.70 7.27 -5.00
CA LEU A 192 -11.48 7.92 -4.55
C LEU A 192 -10.60 8.33 -5.73
N THR A 193 -9.81 9.38 -5.53
CA THR A 193 -8.82 9.87 -6.51
C THR A 193 -7.42 9.45 -6.07
N ILE A 194 -6.61 8.94 -6.99
CA ILE A 194 -5.22 8.56 -6.76
C ILE A 194 -4.32 9.57 -7.46
N GLU A 195 -3.38 10.14 -6.73
CA GLU A 195 -2.34 11.05 -7.23
C GLU A 195 -0.97 10.43 -6.97
N GLY A 196 -0.14 10.34 -8.00
CA GLY A 196 1.23 9.83 -7.91
C GLY A 196 1.84 9.51 -9.28
N PRO A 197 3.15 9.28 -9.32
CA PRO A 197 4.11 9.42 -8.20
C PRO A 197 4.34 10.88 -7.78
N ILE A 198 4.40 11.13 -6.47
CA ILE A 198 4.72 12.42 -5.89
C ILE A 198 6.14 12.33 -5.35
N PHE A 199 7.03 13.20 -5.82
CA PHE A 199 8.42 13.28 -5.37
C PHE A 199 8.54 14.39 -4.32
N ASN A 200 9.10 14.07 -3.16
CA ASN A 200 9.44 15.10 -2.17
C ASN A 200 10.77 15.75 -2.61
N GLU A 201 10.81 17.09 -2.69
CA GLU A 201 12.02 17.87 -2.96
C GLU A 201 12.81 18.12 -1.66
#